data_c3964b92cd0e30649aff22989e60f4b1
#
_entry.id   c3964b92cd0e30649aff22989e60f4b1
#
_cell.length_a   1.000
_cell.length_b   1.000
_cell.length_c   1.000
_cell.angle_alpha   90.00
_cell.angle_beta   90.00
_cell.angle_gamma   90.00
#
_symmetry.space_group_name_H-M   'P 1'
#
loop_
_entity.id
_entity.type
_entity.pdbx_description
1 polymer ?
#
loop_
_entity_poly.entity_id
_entity_poly.type
_entity_poly.pdbx_seq_one_letter_code
_entity_poly.pdbx_strand_id
1 'polypeptide(L)'
;MWLVDDPTRVPGIAALGPDALQVGVDELAGLLSSNTSRIKSVITDQKVIAGIGNAYSDEILHVARISPFATAGKLSNGQVAALHDAMVSVLTDAVTRSVGEAAATLKGEKRSGLRVHARTGLPCPVCADTVREVSFADKSFQYCPTCQTEGKVLADRRMSRLLK
;
A
#
# COMPACT_ATOMS: atom_id res chain seq x y z
N MET A 1 16.95 19.33 -15.99
CA MET A 1 16.87 19.98 -14.66
C MET A 1 15.89 21.13 -14.78
N TRP A 2 14.84 21.16 -13.94
CA TRP A 2 13.84 22.23 -13.95
C TRP A 2 14.19 23.17 -12.80
N LEU A 3 14.52 24.41 -13.10
CA LEU A 3 14.60 25.52 -12.14
C LEU A 3 13.30 26.32 -12.29
N VAL A 4 12.41 26.17 -11.32
CA VAL A 4 11.12 26.89 -11.27
C VAL A 4 10.94 27.51 -9.89
N ASP A 5 10.38 28.70 -9.84
CA ASP A 5 10.08 29.41 -8.59
C ASP A 5 8.89 28.75 -7.85
N ASP A 6 8.01 28.07 -8.58
CA ASP A 6 6.85 27.36 -8.06
C ASP A 6 6.89 25.89 -8.51
N PRO A 7 7.10 24.93 -7.57
CA PRO A 7 7.16 23.50 -7.89
C PRO A 7 5.87 22.95 -8.51
N THR A 8 4.71 23.56 -8.24
CA THR A 8 3.42 23.13 -8.80
C THR A 8 3.33 23.37 -10.32
N ARG A 9 4.21 24.20 -10.88
CA ARG A 9 4.32 24.40 -12.34
C ARG A 9 5.04 23.27 -13.07
N VAL A 10 5.67 22.34 -12.35
CA VAL A 10 6.28 21.14 -12.93
C VAL A 10 5.16 20.14 -13.24
N PRO A 11 4.97 19.70 -14.50
CA PRO A 11 3.84 18.85 -14.89
C PRO A 11 3.70 17.57 -14.05
N GLY A 12 4.82 16.97 -13.63
CA GLY A 12 4.81 15.78 -12.78
C GLY A 12 4.29 16.05 -11.36
N ILE A 13 4.51 17.26 -10.82
CA ILE A 13 4.02 17.66 -9.50
C ILE A 13 2.56 18.13 -9.60
N ALA A 14 2.23 18.88 -10.63
CA ALA A 14 0.87 19.36 -10.88
C ALA A 14 -0.16 18.22 -11.07
N ALA A 15 0.31 17.03 -11.49
CA ALA A 15 -0.54 15.87 -11.72
C ALA A 15 -0.69 14.96 -10.48
N LEU A 16 -0.08 15.28 -9.35
CA LEU A 16 -0.21 14.49 -8.12
C LEU A 16 -1.60 14.66 -7.50
N GLY A 17 -2.12 13.56 -6.96
CA GLY A 17 -3.30 13.59 -6.10
C GLY A 17 -3.00 14.19 -4.73
N PRO A 18 -3.99 14.25 -3.81
CA PRO A 18 -3.80 14.71 -2.45
C PRO A 18 -2.76 13.86 -1.72
N ASP A 19 -2.04 14.47 -0.78
CA ASP A 19 -1.08 13.79 0.07
C ASP A 19 -1.78 12.79 1.00
N ALA A 20 -1.26 11.56 1.08
CA ALA A 20 -1.84 10.48 1.87
C ALA A 20 -2.00 10.79 3.37
N LEU A 21 -1.16 11.67 3.93
CA LEU A 21 -1.26 12.10 5.34
C LEU A 21 -2.25 13.26 5.54
N GLN A 22 -2.73 13.89 4.47
CA GLN A 22 -3.63 15.05 4.53
C GLN A 22 -5.05 14.71 4.08
N VAL A 23 -5.23 13.60 3.33
CA VAL A 23 -6.54 13.19 2.84
C VAL A 23 -7.43 12.74 4.01
N GLY A 24 -8.65 13.26 4.07
CA GLY A 24 -9.64 12.84 5.06
C GLY A 24 -10.39 11.57 4.63
N VAL A 25 -11.11 10.95 5.59
CA VAL A 25 -11.84 9.70 5.35
C VAL A 25 -12.93 9.84 4.27
N ASP A 26 -13.66 10.96 4.26
CA ASP A 26 -14.72 11.21 3.27
C ASP A 26 -14.15 11.49 1.88
N GLU A 27 -13.04 12.20 1.81
CA GLU A 27 -12.30 12.43 0.56
C GLU A 27 -11.76 11.10 0.01
N LEU A 28 -11.17 10.28 0.86
CA LEU A 28 -10.71 8.94 0.50
C LEU A 28 -11.87 8.09 -0.04
N ALA A 29 -13.02 8.10 0.62
CA ALA A 29 -14.22 7.41 0.16
C ALA A 29 -14.63 7.87 -1.26
N GLY A 30 -14.61 9.18 -1.51
CA GLY A 30 -14.88 9.77 -2.83
C GLY A 30 -13.89 9.31 -3.90
N LEU A 31 -12.59 9.31 -3.60
CA LEU A 31 -11.54 8.86 -4.53
C LEU A 31 -11.67 7.37 -4.88
N LEU A 32 -12.15 6.55 -3.96
CA LEU A 32 -12.29 5.11 -4.15
C LEU A 32 -13.61 4.71 -4.83
N SER A 33 -14.70 5.45 -4.60
CA SER A 33 -16.07 5.05 -4.91
C SER A 33 -16.33 4.73 -6.40
N SER A 34 -15.71 5.48 -7.30
CA SER A 34 -15.84 5.29 -8.76
C SER A 34 -14.79 4.36 -9.36
N ASN A 35 -13.87 3.83 -8.54
CA ASN A 35 -12.72 3.09 -9.05
C ASN A 35 -12.96 1.58 -9.06
N THR A 36 -12.97 0.97 -10.24
CA THR A 36 -13.19 -0.46 -10.43
C THR A 36 -11.90 -1.28 -10.35
N SER A 37 -10.75 -0.63 -10.19
CA SER A 37 -9.46 -1.28 -10.07
C SER A 37 -9.24 -1.89 -8.68
N ARG A 38 -8.21 -2.73 -8.56
CA ARG A 38 -7.81 -3.29 -7.28
C ARG A 38 -7.30 -2.21 -6.35
N ILE A 39 -7.67 -2.31 -5.08
CA ILE A 39 -7.32 -1.30 -4.06
C ILE A 39 -5.82 -0.99 -4.02
N LYS A 40 -4.96 -1.99 -4.10
CA LYS A 40 -3.51 -1.76 -4.12
C LYS A 40 -3.06 -0.90 -5.30
N SER A 41 -3.61 -1.13 -6.49
CA SER A 41 -3.27 -0.33 -7.68
C SER A 41 -3.72 1.13 -7.52
N VAL A 42 -4.88 1.34 -6.89
CA VAL A 42 -5.45 2.68 -6.68
C VAL A 42 -4.62 3.47 -5.67
N ILE A 43 -4.30 2.90 -4.51
CA ILE A 43 -3.54 3.61 -3.47
C ILE A 43 -2.07 3.80 -3.81
N THR A 44 -1.53 3.11 -4.82
CA THR A 44 -0.16 3.35 -5.32
C THR A 44 -0.12 4.26 -6.55
N ASP A 45 -1.26 4.65 -7.09
CA ASP A 45 -1.32 5.62 -8.18
C ASP A 45 -1.17 7.03 -7.61
N GLN A 46 -0.02 7.64 -7.87
CA GLN A 46 0.33 8.97 -7.35
C GLN A 46 -0.61 10.09 -7.85
N LYS A 47 -1.38 9.84 -8.91
CA LYS A 47 -2.42 10.77 -9.39
C LYS A 47 -3.70 10.69 -8.58
N VAL A 48 -3.93 9.57 -7.91
CA VAL A 48 -5.11 9.37 -7.04
C VAL A 48 -4.79 9.78 -5.61
N ILE A 49 -3.68 9.24 -5.05
CA ILE A 49 -3.19 9.57 -3.71
C ILE A 49 -1.65 9.61 -3.79
N ALA A 50 -1.05 10.75 -3.45
CA ALA A 50 0.39 10.90 -3.45
C ALA A 50 1.02 10.38 -2.15
N GLY A 51 2.24 9.84 -2.24
CA GLY A 51 3.06 9.47 -1.09
C GLY A 51 3.09 7.99 -0.73
N ILE A 52 2.22 7.14 -1.30
CA ILE A 52 2.21 5.70 -1.02
C ILE A 52 2.97 4.93 -2.09
N GLY A 53 4.04 4.26 -1.70
CA GLY A 53 4.80 3.36 -2.57
C GLY A 53 4.41 1.89 -2.39
N ASN A 54 5.04 1.01 -3.18
CA ASN A 54 4.74 -0.43 -3.19
C ASN A 54 4.89 -1.09 -1.82
N ALA A 55 5.97 -0.78 -1.08
CA ALA A 55 6.22 -1.36 0.23
C ALA A 55 5.14 -0.97 1.25
N TYR A 56 4.90 0.32 1.40
CA TYR A 56 3.92 0.80 2.38
C TYR A 56 2.48 0.47 2.01
N SER A 57 2.15 0.29 0.73
CA SER A 57 0.82 -0.20 0.35
C SER A 57 0.55 -1.63 0.83
N ASP A 58 1.56 -2.52 0.86
CA ASP A 58 1.42 -3.86 1.46
C ASP A 58 1.17 -3.76 2.97
N GLU A 59 1.94 -2.92 3.66
CA GLU A 59 1.81 -2.71 5.10
C GLU A 59 0.45 -2.10 5.49
N ILE A 60 -0.01 -1.08 4.76
CA ILE A 60 -1.30 -0.43 4.99
C ILE A 60 -2.44 -1.43 4.82
N LEU A 61 -2.44 -2.20 3.73
CA LEU A 61 -3.47 -3.21 3.47
C LEU A 61 -3.45 -4.35 4.50
N HIS A 62 -2.27 -4.71 5.01
CA HIS A 62 -2.14 -5.70 6.07
C HIS A 62 -2.74 -5.19 7.39
N VAL A 63 -2.43 -3.95 7.79
CA VAL A 63 -2.96 -3.33 9.01
C VAL A 63 -4.48 -3.16 8.91
N ALA A 64 -4.98 -2.69 7.76
CA ALA A 64 -6.42 -2.56 7.48
C ALA A 64 -7.15 -3.89 7.33
N ARG A 65 -6.45 -5.02 7.24
CA ARG A 65 -6.99 -6.36 6.98
C ARG A 65 -7.79 -6.44 5.68
N ILE A 66 -7.33 -5.75 4.65
CA ILE A 66 -7.96 -5.70 3.33
C ILE A 66 -7.12 -6.51 2.34
N SER A 67 -7.80 -7.36 1.56
CA SER A 67 -7.16 -8.09 0.47
C SER A 67 -6.56 -7.13 -0.55
N PRO A 68 -5.31 -7.32 -1.01
CA PRO A 68 -4.73 -6.50 -2.07
C PRO A 68 -5.50 -6.60 -3.40
N PHE A 69 -6.35 -7.63 -3.55
CA PHE A 69 -7.20 -7.85 -4.72
C PHE A 69 -8.62 -7.29 -4.57
N ALA A 70 -8.97 -6.73 -3.41
CA ALA A 70 -10.26 -6.09 -3.23
C ALA A 70 -10.46 -4.97 -4.27
N THR A 71 -11.67 -4.84 -4.79
CA THR A 71 -12.03 -3.73 -5.69
C THR A 71 -12.22 -2.46 -4.87
N ALA A 72 -11.54 -1.37 -5.23
CA ALA A 72 -11.55 -0.13 -4.46
C ALA A 72 -12.97 0.41 -4.22
N GLY A 73 -13.77 0.54 -5.27
CA GLY A 73 -15.15 1.06 -5.18
C GLY A 73 -16.16 0.12 -4.53
N LYS A 74 -15.75 -1.09 -4.14
CA LYS A 74 -16.62 -2.07 -3.43
C LYS A 74 -16.30 -2.16 -1.93
N LEU A 75 -15.38 -1.37 -1.43
CA LEU A 75 -15.09 -1.33 0.01
C LEU A 75 -16.27 -0.72 0.75
N SER A 76 -16.65 -1.34 1.87
CA SER A 76 -17.65 -0.77 2.78
C SER A 76 -17.10 0.48 3.48
N ASN A 77 -17.99 1.31 4.02
CA ASN A 77 -17.57 2.50 4.79
C ASN A 77 -16.63 2.15 5.95
N GLY A 78 -16.89 1.02 6.64
CA GLY A 78 -16.01 0.52 7.70
C GLY A 78 -14.63 0.12 7.18
N GLN A 79 -14.54 -0.47 5.99
CA GLN A 79 -13.27 -0.81 5.37
C GLN A 79 -12.51 0.44 4.88
N VAL A 80 -13.22 1.46 4.39
CA VAL A 80 -12.59 2.74 4.01
C VAL A 80 -12.04 3.45 5.24
N ALA A 81 -12.78 3.49 6.35
CA ALA A 81 -12.29 4.04 7.62
C ALA A 81 -11.06 3.28 8.12
N ALA A 82 -11.09 1.94 8.15
CA ALA A 82 -9.95 1.12 8.54
C ALA A 82 -8.73 1.32 7.62
N LEU A 83 -8.95 1.52 6.33
CA LEU A 83 -7.89 1.82 5.36
C LEU A 83 -7.25 3.19 5.65
N HIS A 84 -8.07 4.20 5.92
CA HIS A 84 -7.61 5.54 6.27
C HIS A 84 -6.77 5.52 7.56
N ASP A 85 -7.27 4.89 8.62
CA ASP A 85 -6.56 4.81 9.90
C ASP A 85 -5.23 4.06 9.75
N ALA A 86 -5.23 2.95 9.00
CA ALA A 86 -4.01 2.21 8.69
C ALA A 86 -3.01 3.05 7.89
N MET A 87 -3.50 3.83 6.91
CA MET A 87 -2.67 4.70 6.08
C MET A 87 -1.97 5.77 6.94
N VAL A 88 -2.72 6.48 7.76
CA VAL A 88 -2.18 7.50 8.66
C VAL A 88 -1.19 6.88 9.66
N SER A 89 -1.57 5.80 10.31
CA SER A 89 -0.74 5.12 11.32
C SER A 89 0.58 4.62 10.74
N VAL A 90 0.53 3.87 9.63
CA VAL A 90 1.73 3.26 9.01
C VAL A 90 2.68 4.33 8.46
N LEU A 91 2.15 5.37 7.82
CA LEU A 91 2.99 6.42 7.24
C LEU A 91 3.59 7.33 8.31
N THR A 92 2.83 7.68 9.35
CA THR A 92 3.34 8.48 10.48
C THR A 92 4.44 7.74 11.22
N ASP A 93 4.26 6.44 11.49
CA ASP A 93 5.30 5.60 12.10
C ASP A 93 6.56 5.53 11.23
N ALA A 94 6.39 5.40 9.91
CA ALA A 94 7.51 5.41 8.96
C ALA A 94 8.28 6.73 8.96
N VAL A 95 7.58 7.86 8.99
CA VAL A 95 8.19 9.19 9.09
C VAL A 95 8.94 9.33 10.40
N THR A 96 8.31 8.99 11.53
CA THR A 96 8.92 9.07 12.87
C THR A 96 10.21 8.27 12.97
N ARG A 97 10.24 7.05 12.43
CA ARG A 97 11.46 6.22 12.40
C ARG A 97 12.53 6.74 11.44
N SER A 98 12.16 7.52 10.43
CA SER A 98 13.10 8.05 9.45
C SER A 98 13.69 9.40 9.83
N VAL A 99 13.07 10.13 10.76
CA VAL A 99 13.54 11.45 11.21
C VAL A 99 14.80 11.30 12.05
N GLY A 100 15.86 12.02 11.66
CA GLY A 100 17.16 12.00 12.35
C GLY A 100 18.12 10.89 11.93
N GLU A 101 17.69 9.95 11.05
CA GLU A 101 18.54 8.87 10.57
C GLU A 101 19.43 9.32 9.40
N ALA A 102 20.68 8.89 9.40
CA ALA A 102 21.57 9.10 8.28
C ALA A 102 21.13 8.29 7.05
N ALA A 103 21.34 8.82 5.84
CA ALA A 103 20.91 8.18 4.59
C ALA A 103 21.43 6.74 4.43
N ALA A 104 22.56 6.40 5.03
CA ALA A 104 23.14 5.05 5.00
C ALA A 104 22.35 4.03 5.86
N THR A 105 21.72 4.46 6.96
CA THR A 105 20.98 3.61 7.88
C THR A 105 19.50 3.49 7.48
N LEU A 106 18.95 4.46 6.74
CA LEU A 106 17.56 4.49 6.29
C LEU A 106 17.09 3.23 5.54
N LYS A 107 17.99 2.56 4.80
CA LYS A 107 17.64 1.30 4.11
C LYS A 107 17.43 0.13 5.08
N GLY A 108 18.18 0.06 6.15
CA GLY A 108 18.06 -0.96 7.20
C GLY A 108 16.78 -0.73 8.04
N GLU A 109 16.59 0.48 8.51
CA GLU A 109 15.43 0.90 9.29
C GLU A 109 14.10 0.69 8.56
N LYS A 110 14.03 1.03 7.27
CA LYS A 110 12.84 0.79 6.44
C LYS A 110 12.44 -0.68 6.37
N ARG A 111 13.37 -1.62 6.52
CA ARG A 111 13.10 -3.06 6.48
C ARG A 111 12.77 -3.65 7.84
N SER A 112 13.33 -3.12 8.92
CA SER A 112 13.19 -3.68 10.27
C SER A 112 11.76 -3.60 10.83
N GLY A 113 10.98 -2.59 10.41
CA GLY A 113 9.60 -2.38 10.86
C GLY A 113 8.52 -2.96 9.96
N LEU A 114 8.86 -3.66 8.86
CA LEU A 114 7.88 -4.19 7.93
C LEU A 114 7.25 -5.50 8.43
N ARG A 115 5.93 -5.65 8.25
CA ARG A 115 5.12 -6.79 8.70
C ARG A 115 5.00 -7.86 7.63
N VAL A 116 4.79 -7.48 6.38
CA VAL A 116 4.58 -8.39 5.25
C VAL A 116 5.48 -8.10 4.06
N HIS A 117 5.79 -6.85 3.77
CA HIS A 117 6.62 -6.49 2.61
C HIS A 117 8.05 -7.04 2.77
N ALA A 118 8.59 -7.67 1.73
CA ALA A 118 9.86 -8.38 1.72
C ALA A 118 10.00 -9.49 2.79
N ARG A 119 8.87 -10.05 3.26
CA ARG A 119 8.82 -11.10 4.28
C ARG A 119 8.16 -12.40 3.81
N THR A 120 8.10 -12.63 2.52
CA THR A 120 7.56 -13.87 1.93
C THR A 120 8.21 -15.11 2.55
N GLY A 121 7.39 -16.05 2.98
CA GLY A 121 7.84 -17.29 3.64
C GLY A 121 8.09 -17.16 5.14
N LEU A 122 8.09 -15.95 5.68
CA LEU A 122 8.25 -15.71 7.13
C LEU A 122 6.88 -15.68 7.84
N PRO A 123 6.84 -15.92 9.16
CA PRO A 123 5.61 -15.81 9.92
C PRO A 123 5.10 -14.38 9.99
N CYS A 124 3.79 -14.22 9.84
CA CYS A 124 3.09 -12.95 10.09
C CYS A 124 3.22 -12.56 11.57
N PRO A 125 3.60 -11.31 11.89
CA PRO A 125 3.78 -10.88 13.28
C PRO A 125 2.46 -10.78 14.06
N VAL A 126 1.31 -10.89 13.38
CA VAL A 126 -0.02 -10.78 14.01
C VAL A 126 -0.64 -12.15 14.29
N CYS A 127 -0.57 -13.10 13.34
CA CYS A 127 -1.27 -14.40 13.44
C CYS A 127 -0.35 -15.61 13.23
N ALA A 128 0.94 -15.42 13.02
CA ALA A 128 1.94 -16.44 12.76
C ALA A 128 1.75 -17.28 11.47
N ASP A 129 0.70 -17.01 10.67
CA ASP A 129 0.56 -17.62 9.35
C ASP A 129 1.67 -17.15 8.40
N THR A 130 1.98 -17.97 7.39
CA THR A 130 3.04 -17.67 6.44
C THR A 130 2.68 -16.51 5.53
N VAL A 131 3.48 -15.45 5.52
CA VAL A 131 3.37 -14.35 4.55
C VAL A 131 3.59 -14.88 3.15
N ARG A 132 2.68 -14.56 2.23
CA ARG A 132 2.72 -14.99 0.84
C ARG A 132 2.94 -13.83 -0.11
N GLU A 133 3.42 -14.18 -1.29
CA GLU A 133 3.57 -13.25 -2.40
C GLU A 133 2.65 -13.66 -3.54
N VAL A 134 2.07 -12.67 -4.22
CA VAL A 134 1.35 -12.85 -5.46
C VAL A 134 1.81 -11.82 -6.47
N SER A 135 2.00 -12.24 -7.71
CA SER A 135 2.40 -11.36 -8.79
C SER A 135 1.22 -10.98 -9.68
N PHE A 136 1.17 -9.69 -10.00
CA PHE A 136 0.17 -9.16 -10.92
C PHE A 136 0.82 -8.12 -11.82
N ALA A 137 0.78 -8.36 -13.11
CA ALA A 137 1.51 -7.60 -14.13
C ALA A 137 3.02 -7.60 -13.81
N ASP A 138 3.62 -6.45 -13.60
CA ASP A 138 5.03 -6.21 -13.28
C ASP A 138 5.30 -5.98 -11.78
N LYS A 139 4.27 -6.11 -10.93
CA LYS A 139 4.34 -5.86 -9.48
C LYS A 139 4.14 -7.13 -8.67
N SER A 140 4.88 -7.27 -7.58
CA SER A 140 4.62 -8.29 -6.57
C SER A 140 3.97 -7.65 -5.33
N PHE A 141 3.05 -8.40 -4.71
CA PHE A 141 2.29 -8.00 -3.54
C PHE A 141 2.53 -9.01 -2.45
N GLN A 142 2.93 -8.57 -1.27
CA GLN A 142 3.04 -9.41 -0.11
C GLN A 142 1.82 -9.24 0.79
N TYR A 143 1.31 -10.33 1.32
CA TYR A 143 0.11 -10.35 2.15
C TYR A 143 0.10 -11.54 3.11
N CYS A 144 -0.70 -11.44 4.17
CA CYS A 144 -0.98 -12.56 5.05
C CYS A 144 -2.38 -13.14 4.71
N PRO A 145 -2.49 -14.41 4.32
CA PRO A 145 -3.79 -15.02 3.99
C PRO A 145 -4.78 -14.93 5.14
N THR A 146 -4.40 -15.33 6.33
CA THR A 146 -5.28 -15.31 7.52
C THR A 146 -5.77 -13.91 7.86
N CYS A 147 -4.88 -12.89 7.83
CA CYS A 147 -5.27 -11.52 8.21
C CYS A 147 -6.11 -10.81 7.15
N GLN A 148 -5.89 -11.11 5.84
CA GLN A 148 -6.40 -10.28 4.76
C GLN A 148 -7.39 -10.98 3.82
N THR A 149 -7.40 -12.32 3.77
CA THR A 149 -8.18 -13.09 2.81
C THR A 149 -8.91 -14.28 3.43
N GLU A 150 -9.14 -14.27 4.74
CA GLU A 150 -9.81 -15.35 5.46
C GLU A 150 -9.19 -16.73 5.22
N GLY A 151 -7.86 -16.78 5.12
CA GLY A 151 -7.09 -17.99 4.85
C GLY A 151 -6.99 -18.37 3.37
N LYS A 152 -7.65 -17.64 2.46
CA LYS A 152 -7.60 -17.94 1.03
C LYS A 152 -6.27 -17.52 0.42
N VAL A 153 -5.63 -18.43 -0.30
CA VAL A 153 -4.43 -18.13 -1.09
C VAL A 153 -4.85 -17.50 -2.41
N LEU A 154 -4.34 -16.31 -2.68
CA LEU A 154 -4.63 -15.60 -3.93
C LEU A 154 -3.92 -16.26 -5.11
N ALA A 155 -4.63 -16.39 -6.24
CA ALA A 155 -4.08 -16.98 -7.44
C ALA A 155 -3.03 -16.07 -8.09
N ASP A 156 -1.82 -16.60 -8.31
CA ASP A 156 -0.75 -15.94 -9.05
C ASP A 156 -0.90 -16.24 -10.55
N ARG A 157 -0.95 -15.19 -11.38
CA ARG A 157 -1.04 -15.35 -12.84
C ARG A 157 0.21 -15.99 -13.46
N ARG A 158 1.37 -15.95 -12.81
CA ARG A 158 2.56 -16.65 -13.29
C ARG A 158 2.36 -18.17 -13.21
N MET A 159 1.75 -18.65 -12.13
CA MET A 159 1.49 -20.09 -11.93
C MET A 159 0.47 -20.61 -12.93
N SER A 160 -0.56 -19.83 -13.29
CA SER A 160 -1.57 -20.28 -14.26
C SER A 160 -1.08 -20.36 -15.71
N ARG A 161 0.09 -19.79 -16.04
CA ARG A 161 0.74 -19.96 -17.36
C ARG A 161 1.62 -21.20 -17.47
N LEU A 162 2.04 -21.75 -16.32
CA LEU A 162 2.89 -22.97 -16.28
C LEU A 162 2.06 -24.26 -16.27
N LEU A 163 0.75 -24.17 -16.10
CA LEU A 163 -0.18 -25.31 -16.01
C LEU A 163 -1.04 -25.47 -17.29
N LYS A 164 -0.65 -24.84 -18.39
CA LYS A 164 -1.25 -25.03 -19.72
C LYS A 164 -0.30 -25.74 -20.65
#